data_c3bb5869b85c1b4b6e91ffe443db2229
#
_entry.id   c3bb5869b85c1b4b6e91ffe443db2229
#
_cell.length_a   1.000
_cell.length_b   1.000
_cell.length_c   1.000
_cell.angle_alpha   90.00
_cell.angle_beta   90.00
_cell.angle_gamma   90.00
#
_symmetry.space_group_name_H-M   'P 1'
#
loop_
_entity.id
_entity.type
_entity.pdbx_description
1 polymer ?
#
loop_
_entity_poly.entity_id
_entity_poly.type
_entity_poly.pdbx_seq_one_letter_code
_entity_poly.pdbx_strand_id
1 'polypeptide(L)'
;MKQKIKKWIFRLTVTGLFIAGLLLLIILNPKLSYANKTTHNNFTIYHKSELDPLFISQLDNANGLLKTSEFYYDKFKLDICINDGSKYTRLIEILGGSQFARGFYDKVVLFGNPNFKENYVELRGYKWNLTQLLAHEMTHCLQFDKFGFWKSKPVADIPNWKWEGYAEYVSRQNNDQKDLVKNIDRLEQTDKNSWDITFEDNTIAPREYYNYWTLVQYCLDIKQMTYQQLLSDTANEQCVRQEMINWYENNKSERTTWYWQ
;
A
#
# COMPACT_ATOMS: atom_id res chain seq x y z
N MET A 1 34.71 36.42 19.89
CA MET A 1 34.46 35.41 18.86
C MET A 1 33.45 34.33 19.29
N LYS A 2 33.67 33.64 20.40
CA LYS A 2 32.76 32.54 20.88
C LYS A 2 31.30 32.93 21.09
N GLN A 3 30.98 34.14 21.59
CA GLN A 3 29.59 34.59 21.79
C GLN A 3 28.84 34.87 20.45
N LYS A 4 29.55 35.39 19.43
CA LYS A 4 28.95 35.60 18.10
C LYS A 4 28.56 34.24 17.45
N ILE A 5 29.45 33.24 17.56
CA ILE A 5 29.20 31.89 17.04
C ILE A 5 28.00 31.25 17.74
N LYS A 6 27.89 31.33 19.07
CA LYS A 6 26.73 30.81 19.82
C LYS A 6 25.41 31.47 19.36
N LYS A 7 25.39 32.77 19.12
CA LYS A 7 24.21 33.47 18.62
C LYS A 7 23.82 33.01 17.19
N TRP A 8 24.82 32.77 16.35
CA TRP A 8 24.56 32.25 15.00
C TRP A 8 24.00 30.83 15.01
N ILE A 9 24.60 29.92 15.81
CA ILE A 9 24.12 28.57 16.00
C ILE A 9 22.67 28.59 16.51
N PHE A 10 22.40 29.37 17.55
CA PHE A 10 21.04 29.50 18.08
C PHE A 10 20.03 29.97 17.03
N ARG A 11 20.37 31.01 16.24
CA ARG A 11 19.51 31.51 15.17
C ARG A 11 19.23 30.44 14.10
N LEU A 12 20.27 29.72 13.64
CA LEU A 12 20.12 28.64 12.67
C LEU A 12 19.26 27.51 13.21
N THR A 13 19.43 27.13 14.46
CA THR A 13 18.60 26.10 15.11
C THR A 13 17.13 26.53 15.18
N VAL A 14 16.85 27.76 15.64
CA VAL A 14 15.47 28.29 15.72
C VAL A 14 14.84 28.36 14.32
N THR A 15 15.59 28.85 13.33
CA THR A 15 15.10 28.90 11.93
C THR A 15 14.83 27.49 11.39
N GLY A 16 15.72 26.53 11.64
CA GLY A 16 15.55 25.13 11.23
C GLY A 16 14.30 24.50 11.86
N LEU A 17 14.11 24.68 13.17
CA LEU A 17 12.92 24.20 13.88
C LEU A 17 11.63 24.84 13.36
N PHE A 18 11.66 26.14 13.04
CA PHE A 18 10.51 26.83 12.45
C PHE A 18 10.15 26.27 11.08
N ILE A 19 11.15 26.07 10.20
CA ILE A 19 10.93 25.45 8.86
C ILE A 19 10.39 24.03 8.99
N ALA A 20 10.98 23.22 9.90
CA ALA A 20 10.49 21.86 10.15
C ALA A 20 9.05 21.85 10.66
N GLY A 21 8.69 22.75 11.58
CA GLY A 21 7.33 22.90 12.07
C GLY A 21 6.35 23.32 10.97
N LEU A 22 6.75 24.24 10.08
CA LEU A 22 5.93 24.65 8.92
C LEU A 22 5.73 23.51 7.93
N LEU A 23 6.77 22.76 7.62
CA LEU A 23 6.68 21.58 6.75
C LEU A 23 5.75 20.52 7.35
N LEU A 24 5.88 20.24 8.63
CA LEU A 24 5.01 19.30 9.34
C LEU A 24 3.54 19.76 9.32
N LEU A 25 3.29 21.07 9.50
CA LEU A 25 1.96 21.64 9.40
C LEU A 25 1.34 21.38 8.01
N ILE A 26 2.12 21.58 6.93
CA ILE A 26 1.65 21.33 5.56
C ILE A 26 1.39 19.83 5.34
N ILE A 27 2.31 18.96 5.77
CA ILE A 27 2.19 17.50 5.60
C ILE A 27 0.93 16.98 6.31
N LEU A 28 0.65 17.45 7.52
CA LEU A 28 -0.51 17.02 8.28
C LEU A 28 -1.83 17.63 7.80
N ASN A 29 -1.79 18.72 7.01
CA ASN A 29 -2.97 19.45 6.56
C ASN A 29 -3.01 19.63 5.03
N PRO A 30 -3.38 18.61 4.25
CA PRO A 30 -3.45 18.67 2.78
C PRO A 30 -4.32 19.84 2.28
N LYS A 31 -5.37 20.20 3.02
CA LYS A 31 -6.27 21.33 2.72
C LYS A 31 -5.56 22.66 2.44
N LEU A 32 -4.34 22.85 2.95
CA LEU A 32 -3.54 24.06 2.70
C LEU A 32 -2.94 24.12 1.28
N SER A 33 -2.95 23.01 0.57
CA SER A 33 -2.28 22.87 -0.72
C SER A 33 -3.22 22.49 -1.87
N TYR A 34 -4.47 22.14 -1.57
CA TYR A 34 -5.49 21.80 -2.58
C TYR A 34 -6.55 22.92 -2.68
N ALA A 35 -7.05 23.14 -3.90
CA ALA A 35 -8.10 24.11 -4.19
C ALA A 35 -9.49 23.60 -3.78
N ASN A 36 -9.70 22.28 -3.93
CA ASN A 36 -10.99 21.65 -3.72
C ASN A 36 -10.88 20.44 -2.80
N LYS A 37 -12.00 20.10 -2.18
CA LYS A 37 -12.22 18.86 -1.45
C LYS A 37 -13.63 18.36 -1.70
N THR A 38 -13.78 17.05 -1.84
CA THR A 38 -15.06 16.35 -1.91
C THR A 38 -15.11 15.33 -0.76
N THR A 39 -16.25 15.25 -0.08
CA THR A 39 -16.46 14.23 0.96
C THR A 39 -17.37 13.15 0.37
N HIS A 40 -16.93 11.90 0.44
CA HIS A 40 -17.67 10.73 0.04
C HIS A 40 -17.58 9.68 1.14
N ASN A 41 -18.71 9.34 1.76
CA ASN A 41 -18.76 8.48 2.94
C ASN A 41 -17.80 8.98 4.04
N ASN A 42 -16.83 8.15 4.42
CA ASN A 42 -15.82 8.47 5.43
C ASN A 42 -14.53 9.06 4.84
N PHE A 43 -14.49 9.30 3.53
CA PHE A 43 -13.30 9.75 2.83
C PHE A 43 -13.40 11.24 2.50
N THR A 44 -12.29 11.97 2.74
CA THR A 44 -12.12 13.34 2.26
C THR A 44 -11.13 13.31 1.10
N ILE A 45 -11.59 13.63 -0.10
CA ILE A 45 -10.79 13.59 -1.33
C ILE A 45 -10.32 15.00 -1.63
N TYR A 46 -9.02 15.21 -1.67
CA TYR A 46 -8.37 16.46 -2.04
C TYR A 46 -7.96 16.45 -3.49
N HIS A 47 -8.42 17.46 -4.25
CA HIS A 47 -8.19 17.56 -5.69
C HIS A 47 -8.08 19.04 -6.11
N LYS A 48 -7.44 19.28 -7.25
CA LYS A 48 -7.28 20.63 -7.84
C LYS A 48 -8.30 20.87 -8.96
N SER A 49 -8.46 19.88 -9.83
CA SER A 49 -9.42 19.87 -10.93
C SER A 49 -10.77 19.31 -10.47
N GLU A 50 -11.81 19.37 -11.31
CA GLU A 50 -13.06 18.67 -11.07
C GLU A 50 -12.83 17.18 -10.87
N LEU A 51 -13.47 16.59 -9.87
CA LEU A 51 -13.31 15.16 -9.55
C LEU A 51 -14.09 14.31 -10.55
N ASP A 52 -13.41 13.38 -11.21
CA ASP A 52 -14.04 12.42 -12.11
C ASP A 52 -14.95 11.46 -11.31
N PRO A 53 -16.24 11.32 -11.69
CA PRO A 53 -17.16 10.41 -11.01
C PRO A 53 -16.68 8.94 -10.98
N LEU A 54 -15.90 8.50 -11.97
CA LEU A 54 -15.31 7.15 -12.00
C LEU A 54 -14.37 6.90 -10.81
N PHE A 55 -13.68 7.93 -10.32
CA PHE A 55 -12.83 7.80 -9.14
C PHE A 55 -13.65 7.38 -7.91
N ILE A 56 -14.86 7.91 -7.75
CA ILE A 56 -15.75 7.55 -6.63
C ILE A 56 -16.09 6.06 -6.67
N SER A 57 -16.44 5.55 -7.86
CA SER A 57 -16.72 4.10 -8.03
C SER A 57 -15.49 3.24 -7.71
N GLN A 58 -14.30 3.66 -8.14
CA GLN A 58 -13.04 2.94 -7.84
C GLN A 58 -12.72 2.97 -6.34
N LEU A 59 -12.98 4.10 -5.68
CA LEU A 59 -12.81 4.24 -4.24
C LEU A 59 -13.79 3.34 -3.47
N ASP A 60 -15.04 3.24 -3.90
CA ASP A 60 -16.02 2.33 -3.30
C ASP A 60 -15.62 0.87 -3.46
N ASN A 61 -15.09 0.50 -4.64
CA ASN A 61 -14.54 -0.84 -4.87
C ASN A 61 -13.31 -1.11 -3.97
N ALA A 62 -12.40 -0.15 -3.84
CA ALA A 62 -11.25 -0.26 -2.95
C ALA A 62 -11.69 -0.42 -1.48
N ASN A 63 -12.69 0.34 -1.05
CA ASN A 63 -13.28 0.18 0.28
C ASN A 63 -13.94 -1.19 0.45
N GLY A 64 -14.54 -1.74 -0.60
CA GLY A 64 -15.05 -3.11 -0.63
C GLY A 64 -13.95 -4.14 -0.34
N LEU A 65 -12.78 -4.00 -0.95
CA LEU A 65 -11.60 -4.82 -0.67
C LEU A 65 -11.11 -4.61 0.77
N LEU A 66 -11.01 -3.36 1.22
CA LEU A 66 -10.56 -3.01 2.55
C LEU A 66 -11.40 -3.65 3.67
N LYS A 67 -12.71 -3.88 3.42
CA LYS A 67 -13.61 -4.57 4.37
C LYS A 67 -13.22 -6.02 4.66
N THR A 68 -12.36 -6.63 3.85
CA THR A 68 -11.82 -7.96 4.12
C THR A 68 -10.72 -7.97 5.17
N SER A 69 -10.16 -6.79 5.52
CA SER A 69 -9.16 -6.66 6.56
C SER A 69 -9.74 -6.91 7.94
N GLU A 70 -9.05 -7.71 8.78
CA GLU A 70 -9.44 -7.93 10.19
C GLU A 70 -9.44 -6.66 11.05
N PHE A 71 -8.83 -5.58 10.55
CA PHE A 71 -8.77 -4.29 11.25
C PHE A 71 -9.82 -3.28 10.77
N TYR A 72 -10.63 -3.66 9.77
CA TYR A 72 -11.65 -2.76 9.25
C TYR A 72 -12.74 -2.47 10.27
N TYR A 73 -13.19 -1.22 10.28
CA TYR A 73 -14.38 -0.77 11.00
C TYR A 73 -15.08 0.39 10.26
N ASP A 74 -16.40 0.44 10.34
CA ASP A 74 -17.24 1.34 9.51
C ASP A 74 -16.98 2.84 9.70
N LYS A 75 -16.37 3.25 10.82
CA LYS A 75 -16.06 4.66 11.11
C LYS A 75 -14.65 5.08 10.71
N PHE A 76 -13.90 4.21 10.05
CA PHE A 76 -12.55 4.50 9.58
C PHE A 76 -12.58 5.66 8.58
N LYS A 77 -11.81 6.72 8.85
CA LYS A 77 -11.76 7.95 8.04
C LYS A 77 -10.39 8.13 7.43
N LEU A 78 -10.36 8.57 6.17
CA LEU A 78 -9.13 8.85 5.45
C LEU A 78 -9.22 10.12 4.63
N ASP A 79 -8.07 10.80 4.53
CA ASP A 79 -7.79 11.83 3.54
C ASP A 79 -7.14 11.19 2.30
N ILE A 80 -7.68 11.44 1.12
CA ILE A 80 -7.13 10.94 -0.14
C ILE A 80 -6.67 12.13 -0.98
N CYS A 81 -5.38 12.15 -1.32
CA CYS A 81 -4.74 13.24 -2.04
C CYS A 81 -4.42 12.79 -3.47
N ILE A 82 -5.15 13.32 -4.45
CA ILE A 82 -4.97 12.96 -5.87
C ILE A 82 -3.80 13.74 -6.48
N ASN A 83 -3.00 13.06 -7.31
CA ASN A 83 -2.03 13.73 -8.17
C ASN A 83 -2.71 14.27 -9.44
N ASP A 84 -3.15 15.51 -9.38
CA ASP A 84 -3.71 16.28 -10.49
C ASP A 84 -2.93 17.58 -10.73
N GLY A 85 -1.62 17.54 -10.46
CA GLY A 85 -0.71 18.68 -10.53
C GLY A 85 -0.68 19.50 -9.24
N SER A 86 -1.12 18.95 -8.12
CA SER A 86 -0.99 19.55 -6.80
C SER A 86 0.47 19.61 -6.34
N LYS A 87 0.83 20.72 -5.69
CA LYS A 87 2.15 20.85 -5.05
C LYS A 87 2.33 19.95 -3.84
N TYR A 88 1.23 19.48 -3.23
CA TYR A 88 1.26 18.60 -2.06
C TYR A 88 1.87 17.24 -2.41
N THR A 89 1.37 16.59 -3.46
CA THR A 89 1.87 15.28 -3.90
C THR A 89 3.36 15.35 -4.22
N ARG A 90 3.79 16.40 -4.92
CA ARG A 90 5.20 16.62 -5.22
C ARG A 90 6.06 16.85 -3.98
N LEU A 91 5.57 17.58 -2.98
CA LEU A 91 6.27 17.77 -1.71
C LEU A 91 6.47 16.43 -0.98
N ILE A 92 5.43 15.63 -0.87
CA ILE A 92 5.50 14.32 -0.19
C ILE A 92 6.41 13.36 -0.96
N GLU A 93 6.39 13.39 -2.30
CA GLU A 93 7.30 12.60 -3.15
C GLU A 93 8.78 12.97 -2.92
N ILE A 94 9.09 14.27 -2.83
CA ILE A 94 10.47 14.75 -2.54
C ILE A 94 10.94 14.24 -1.18
N LEU A 95 10.08 14.24 -0.18
CA LEU A 95 10.43 13.81 1.19
C LEU A 95 10.49 12.30 1.35
N GLY A 96 9.69 11.56 0.59
CA GLY A 96 9.47 10.14 0.80
C GLY A 96 9.93 9.23 -0.34
N GLY A 97 10.44 9.79 -1.43
CA GLY A 97 10.83 9.03 -2.63
C GLY A 97 9.67 8.80 -3.61
N SER A 98 10.04 8.44 -4.85
CA SER A 98 9.10 8.21 -5.94
C SER A 98 8.51 6.81 -5.87
N GLN A 99 7.19 6.71 -5.84
CA GLN A 99 6.39 5.49 -5.81
C GLN A 99 5.01 5.77 -6.39
N PHE A 100 4.18 4.74 -6.63
CA PHE A 100 2.84 4.93 -7.20
C PHE A 100 1.91 5.68 -6.25
N ALA A 101 1.90 5.32 -4.98
CA ALA A 101 1.14 5.95 -3.92
C ALA A 101 1.84 5.73 -2.57
N ARG A 102 1.30 6.34 -1.51
CA ARG A 102 1.72 6.10 -0.12
C ARG A 102 0.56 6.24 0.83
N GLY A 103 0.32 5.19 1.63
CA GLY A 103 -0.51 5.24 2.83
C GLY A 103 0.34 5.57 4.06
N PHE A 104 -0.05 6.60 4.78
CA PHE A 104 0.60 6.94 6.03
C PHE A 104 -0.38 7.62 6.98
N TYR A 105 -0.41 7.16 8.21
CA TYR A 105 -1.30 7.67 9.22
C TYR A 105 -2.77 7.55 8.79
N ASP A 106 -3.44 8.66 8.52
CA ASP A 106 -4.82 8.78 8.06
C ASP A 106 -4.91 9.30 6.61
N LYS A 107 -3.85 9.14 5.81
CA LYS A 107 -3.74 9.73 4.48
C LYS A 107 -3.26 8.73 3.44
N VAL A 108 -3.89 8.76 2.28
CA VAL A 108 -3.40 8.13 1.04
C VAL A 108 -3.02 9.22 0.06
N VAL A 109 -1.80 9.18 -0.45
CA VAL A 109 -1.30 10.15 -1.45
C VAL A 109 -0.92 9.40 -2.72
N LEU A 110 -1.57 9.73 -3.83
CA LEU A 110 -1.22 9.23 -5.16
C LEU A 110 -0.09 10.10 -5.74
N PHE A 111 0.98 9.49 -6.24
CA PHE A 111 2.08 10.19 -6.91
C PHE A 111 2.08 9.98 -8.42
N GLY A 112 1.74 8.80 -8.89
CA GLY A 112 1.60 8.51 -10.31
C GLY A 112 0.39 9.22 -10.93
N ASN A 113 0.31 9.20 -12.24
CA ASN A 113 -0.77 9.80 -13.01
C ASN A 113 -1.97 8.85 -13.07
N PRO A 114 -3.13 9.20 -12.47
CA PRO A 114 -4.29 8.33 -12.48
C PRO A 114 -5.01 8.38 -13.84
N ASN A 115 -5.42 7.21 -14.34
CA ASN A 115 -6.39 7.06 -15.41
C ASN A 115 -7.64 6.39 -14.85
N PHE A 116 -8.65 7.20 -14.56
CA PHE A 116 -9.88 6.71 -13.93
C PHE A 116 -10.71 5.84 -14.87
N LYS A 117 -10.67 6.10 -16.19
CA LYS A 117 -11.43 5.31 -17.17
C LYS A 117 -10.92 3.87 -17.27
N GLU A 118 -9.61 3.69 -17.26
CA GLU A 118 -8.96 2.38 -17.38
C GLU A 118 -8.49 1.81 -16.04
N ASN A 119 -8.84 2.46 -14.93
CA ASN A 119 -8.59 2.01 -13.56
C ASN A 119 -7.11 1.69 -13.26
N TYR A 120 -6.20 2.58 -13.65
CA TYR A 120 -4.80 2.44 -13.28
C TYR A 120 -4.15 3.76 -12.83
N VAL A 121 -3.03 3.65 -12.15
CA VAL A 121 -2.08 4.73 -11.91
C VAL A 121 -0.80 4.43 -12.67
N GLU A 122 -0.34 5.38 -13.48
CA GLU A 122 0.89 5.24 -14.24
C GLU A 122 2.04 5.98 -13.56
N LEU A 123 3.18 5.30 -13.46
CA LEU A 123 4.45 5.88 -13.04
C LEU A 123 5.60 5.28 -13.86
N ARG A 124 6.35 6.15 -14.57
CA ARG A 124 7.51 5.75 -15.37
C ARG A 124 7.23 4.66 -16.41
N GLY A 125 6.04 4.67 -17.01
CA GLY A 125 5.61 3.68 -18.00
C GLY A 125 5.01 2.40 -17.43
N TYR A 126 5.01 2.23 -16.12
CA TYR A 126 4.36 1.10 -15.44
C TYR A 126 2.96 1.50 -14.95
N LYS A 127 2.03 0.54 -15.00
CA LYS A 127 0.63 0.75 -14.63
C LYS A 127 0.25 -0.15 -13.46
N TRP A 128 -0.22 0.43 -12.36
CA TRP A 128 -0.77 -0.33 -11.24
C TRP A 128 -2.27 -0.13 -11.20
N ASN A 129 -3.04 -1.21 -11.00
CA ASN A 129 -4.50 -1.09 -10.87
C ASN A 129 -4.87 -0.13 -9.74
N LEU A 130 -5.62 0.94 -10.07
CA LEU A 130 -5.91 2.02 -9.11
C LEU A 130 -6.74 1.54 -7.92
N THR A 131 -7.76 0.70 -8.17
CA THR A 131 -8.60 0.14 -7.10
C THR A 131 -7.77 -0.66 -6.10
N GLN A 132 -6.87 -1.53 -6.60
CA GLN A 132 -5.99 -2.34 -5.77
C GLN A 132 -4.94 -1.48 -5.05
N LEU A 133 -4.36 -0.50 -5.73
CA LEU A 133 -3.40 0.43 -5.14
C LEU A 133 -4.03 1.22 -3.99
N LEU A 134 -5.25 1.75 -4.18
CA LEU A 134 -5.98 2.43 -3.12
C LEU A 134 -6.22 1.50 -1.92
N ALA A 135 -6.69 0.27 -2.15
CA ALA A 135 -6.94 -0.69 -1.07
C ALA A 135 -5.64 -1.06 -0.33
N HIS A 136 -4.52 -1.20 -1.04
CA HIS A 136 -3.20 -1.44 -0.46
C HIS A 136 -2.78 -0.31 0.48
N GLU A 137 -2.82 0.93 0.01
CA GLU A 137 -2.41 2.08 0.80
C GLU A 137 -3.37 2.39 1.96
N MET A 138 -4.67 2.16 1.76
CA MET A 138 -5.67 2.25 2.83
C MET A 138 -5.44 1.17 3.91
N THR A 139 -4.93 0.00 3.54
CA THR A 139 -4.56 -1.05 4.49
C THR A 139 -3.39 -0.60 5.38
N HIS A 140 -2.39 0.10 4.82
CA HIS A 140 -1.34 0.70 5.64
C HIS A 140 -1.90 1.72 6.64
N CYS A 141 -2.89 2.52 6.23
CA CYS A 141 -3.55 3.44 7.16
C CYS A 141 -4.31 2.70 8.28
N LEU A 142 -4.97 1.56 7.98
CA LEU A 142 -5.56 0.71 9.03
C LEU A 142 -4.51 0.12 9.97
N GLN A 143 -3.36 -0.30 9.44
CA GLN A 143 -2.24 -0.78 10.26
C GLN A 143 -1.74 0.33 11.19
N PHE A 144 -1.59 1.56 10.69
CA PHE A 144 -1.24 2.72 11.52
C PHE A 144 -2.29 3.02 12.60
N ASP A 145 -3.55 2.99 12.24
CA ASP A 145 -4.66 3.23 13.18
C ASP A 145 -4.67 2.17 14.29
N LYS A 146 -4.49 0.91 13.92
CA LYS A 146 -4.49 -0.23 14.85
C LYS A 146 -3.31 -0.25 15.81
N PHE A 147 -2.10 -0.01 15.28
CA PHE A 147 -0.86 -0.22 16.06
C PHE A 147 -0.26 1.09 16.60
N GLY A 148 -0.64 2.23 16.01
CA GLY A 148 -0.06 3.54 16.30
C GLY A 148 1.33 3.72 15.69
N PHE A 149 1.82 4.95 15.71
CA PHE A 149 3.06 5.36 15.06
C PHE A 149 4.29 4.53 15.47
N TRP A 150 4.45 4.27 16.76
CA TRP A 150 5.64 3.62 17.31
C TRP A 150 5.71 2.11 17.02
N LYS A 151 4.56 1.49 16.70
CA LYS A 151 4.46 0.07 16.39
C LYS A 151 4.15 -0.19 14.91
N SER A 152 4.29 0.81 14.07
CA SER A 152 4.11 0.73 12.62
C SER A 152 5.41 1.00 11.88
N LYS A 153 5.54 0.52 10.64
CA LYS A 153 6.64 0.91 9.78
C LYS A 153 6.53 2.40 9.40
N PRO A 154 7.65 3.11 9.21
CA PRO A 154 9.04 2.61 9.23
C PRO A 154 9.68 2.61 10.63
N VAL A 155 8.96 2.94 11.69
CA VAL A 155 9.52 3.07 13.05
C VAL A 155 9.75 1.72 13.70
N ALA A 156 8.75 0.82 13.59
CA ALA A 156 8.88 -0.53 14.12
C ALA A 156 9.63 -1.44 13.13
N ASP A 157 10.44 -2.34 13.68
CA ASP A 157 11.16 -3.37 12.92
C ASP A 157 10.23 -4.55 12.61
N ILE A 158 9.27 -4.33 11.71
CA ILE A 158 8.37 -5.36 11.20
C ILE A 158 8.93 -5.86 9.87
N PRO A 159 9.06 -7.18 9.64
CA PRO A 159 9.51 -7.73 8.37
C PRO A 159 8.61 -7.25 7.20
N ASN A 160 9.24 -6.81 6.10
CA ASN A 160 8.51 -6.30 4.92
C ASN A 160 7.48 -7.30 4.41
N TRP A 161 7.84 -8.59 4.34
CA TRP A 161 6.93 -9.60 3.84
C TRP A 161 5.62 -9.70 4.63
N LYS A 162 5.64 -9.42 5.94
CA LYS A 162 4.43 -9.39 6.77
C LYS A 162 3.64 -8.10 6.57
N TRP A 163 4.33 -6.96 6.50
CA TRP A 163 3.71 -5.65 6.42
C TRP A 163 3.10 -5.38 5.05
N GLU A 164 3.92 -5.44 4.00
CA GLU A 164 3.52 -5.23 2.61
C GLU A 164 2.65 -6.39 2.09
N GLY A 165 3.02 -7.63 2.47
CA GLY A 165 2.26 -8.81 2.06
C GLY A 165 0.82 -8.80 2.56
N TYR A 166 0.54 -8.24 3.73
CA TYR A 166 -0.83 -8.09 4.20
C TYR A 166 -1.60 -7.01 3.43
N ALA A 167 -0.97 -5.89 3.09
CA ALA A 167 -1.59 -4.87 2.26
C ALA A 167 -1.92 -5.41 0.86
N GLU A 168 -1.02 -6.21 0.26
CA GLU A 168 -1.29 -6.94 -0.98
C GLU A 168 -2.41 -7.98 -0.80
N TYR A 169 -2.42 -8.74 0.29
CA TYR A 169 -3.46 -9.73 0.55
C TYR A 169 -4.85 -9.09 0.60
N VAL A 170 -5.02 -7.99 1.31
CA VAL A 170 -6.29 -7.24 1.38
C VAL A 170 -6.67 -6.66 0.02
N SER A 171 -5.71 -6.07 -0.70
CA SER A 171 -5.97 -5.41 -1.99
C SER A 171 -6.31 -6.36 -3.13
N ARG A 172 -5.98 -7.66 -3.00
CA ARG A 172 -6.15 -8.68 -4.04
C ARG A 172 -7.21 -9.73 -3.71
N GLN A 173 -8.22 -9.37 -2.94
CA GLN A 173 -9.37 -10.24 -2.62
C GLN A 173 -10.39 -10.34 -3.76
N ASN A 174 -9.97 -10.18 -5.02
CA ASN A 174 -10.79 -10.42 -6.21
C ASN A 174 -10.87 -11.93 -6.48
N ASN A 175 -11.95 -12.37 -7.14
CA ASN A 175 -12.19 -13.79 -7.44
C ASN A 175 -11.01 -14.44 -8.21
N ASP A 176 -10.40 -13.69 -9.15
CA ASP A 176 -9.30 -14.21 -10.00
C ASP A 176 -7.97 -14.36 -9.26
N GLN A 177 -7.84 -13.77 -8.08
CA GLN A 177 -6.59 -13.68 -7.34
C GLN A 177 -6.64 -14.40 -5.98
N LYS A 178 -7.76 -15.06 -5.64
CA LYS A 178 -7.92 -15.80 -4.37
C LYS A 178 -7.26 -17.18 -4.37
N ASP A 179 -6.96 -17.74 -5.53
CA ASP A 179 -6.40 -19.09 -5.65
C ASP A 179 -4.87 -19.05 -5.45
N LEU A 180 -4.40 -19.47 -4.29
CA LEU A 180 -2.97 -19.47 -3.95
C LEU A 180 -2.15 -20.32 -4.93
N VAL A 181 -2.67 -21.46 -5.40
CA VAL A 181 -1.94 -22.30 -6.37
C VAL A 181 -1.70 -21.54 -7.67
N LYS A 182 -2.75 -20.87 -8.20
CA LYS A 182 -2.59 -20.02 -9.41
C LYS A 182 -1.63 -18.86 -9.20
N ASN A 183 -1.60 -18.30 -8.00
CA ASN A 183 -0.67 -17.21 -7.66
C ASN A 183 0.78 -17.70 -7.64
N ILE A 184 1.03 -18.89 -7.10
CA ILE A 184 2.36 -19.52 -7.12
C ILE A 184 2.74 -19.92 -8.55
N ASP A 185 1.81 -20.50 -9.32
CA ASP A 185 2.05 -20.81 -10.75
C ASP A 185 2.48 -19.57 -11.54
N ARG A 186 1.81 -18.42 -11.32
CA ARG A 186 2.17 -17.16 -12.00
C ARG A 186 3.56 -16.68 -11.61
N LEU A 187 3.95 -16.81 -10.34
CA LEU A 187 5.32 -16.52 -9.89
C LEU A 187 6.38 -17.39 -10.58
N GLU A 188 6.10 -18.69 -10.72
CA GLU A 188 7.04 -19.64 -11.33
C GLU A 188 7.15 -19.45 -12.85
N GLN A 189 6.06 -19.07 -13.52
CA GLN A 189 6.02 -18.88 -14.97
C GLN A 189 6.62 -17.54 -15.42
N THR A 190 6.65 -16.54 -14.55
CA THR A 190 7.21 -15.23 -14.88
C THR A 190 8.74 -15.27 -14.78
N ASP A 191 9.44 -14.58 -15.70
CA ASP A 191 10.92 -14.48 -15.67
C ASP A 191 11.40 -14.05 -14.27
N LYS A 192 12.26 -14.87 -13.67
CA LYS A 192 12.80 -14.63 -12.31
C LYS A 192 13.62 -13.35 -12.21
N ASN A 193 14.12 -12.83 -13.32
CA ASN A 193 14.86 -11.56 -13.37
C ASN A 193 13.94 -10.34 -13.56
N SER A 194 12.66 -10.54 -13.90
CA SER A 194 11.71 -9.42 -13.94
C SER A 194 11.46 -8.90 -12.54
N TRP A 195 11.48 -7.57 -12.39
CA TRP A 195 11.17 -6.90 -11.12
C TRP A 195 9.66 -6.86 -10.84
N ASP A 196 8.83 -7.15 -11.87
CA ASP A 196 7.37 -7.09 -11.82
C ASP A 196 6.72 -8.38 -12.34
N ILE A 197 5.45 -8.51 -12.01
CA ILE A 197 4.49 -9.46 -12.56
C ILE A 197 3.47 -8.64 -13.36
N THR A 198 3.34 -8.91 -14.65
CA THR A 198 2.35 -8.26 -15.52
C THR A 198 1.08 -9.09 -15.59
N PHE A 199 -0.08 -8.44 -15.44
CA PHE A 199 -1.40 -9.05 -15.55
C PHE A 199 -1.99 -8.88 -16.96
N GLU A 200 -3.09 -9.60 -17.25
CA GLU A 200 -3.76 -9.58 -18.55
C GLU A 200 -4.28 -8.18 -18.96
N ASP A 201 -4.60 -7.33 -17.97
CA ASP A 201 -5.03 -5.94 -18.18
C ASP A 201 -3.85 -4.95 -18.36
N ASN A 202 -2.64 -5.47 -18.51
CA ASN A 202 -1.37 -4.72 -18.59
C ASN A 202 -1.06 -3.89 -17.32
N THR A 203 -1.71 -4.17 -16.20
CA THR A 203 -1.25 -3.67 -14.91
C THR A 203 -0.16 -4.56 -14.34
N ILE A 204 0.58 -4.04 -13.39
CA ILE A 204 1.68 -4.77 -12.76
C ILE A 204 1.51 -4.91 -11.25
N ALA A 205 2.22 -5.88 -10.68
CA ALA A 205 2.62 -5.87 -9.28
C ALA A 205 4.14 -6.01 -9.18
N PRO A 206 4.83 -5.30 -8.27
CA PRO A 206 6.22 -5.60 -7.97
C PRO A 206 6.36 -7.07 -7.56
N ARG A 207 7.30 -7.79 -8.18
CA ARG A 207 7.51 -9.22 -7.92
C ARG A 207 7.75 -9.50 -6.45
N GLU A 208 8.48 -8.62 -5.77
CA GLU A 208 8.75 -8.74 -4.34
C GLU A 208 7.46 -8.69 -3.53
N TYR A 209 6.57 -7.73 -3.78
CA TYR A 209 5.28 -7.57 -3.09
C TYR A 209 4.33 -8.72 -3.40
N TYR A 210 4.31 -9.16 -4.67
CA TYR A 210 3.54 -10.33 -5.08
C TYR A 210 3.95 -11.59 -4.32
N ASN A 211 5.26 -11.77 -4.16
CA ASN A 211 5.83 -12.86 -3.40
C ASN A 211 5.47 -12.76 -1.90
N TYR A 212 5.54 -11.58 -1.30
CA TYR A 212 5.08 -11.33 0.07
C TYR A 212 3.60 -11.65 0.26
N TRP A 213 2.78 -11.29 -0.74
CA TRP A 213 1.38 -11.65 -0.74
C TRP A 213 1.15 -13.16 -0.68
N THR A 214 1.81 -13.97 -1.52
CA THR A 214 1.63 -15.43 -1.49
C THR A 214 2.00 -16.04 -0.14
N LEU A 215 3.04 -15.52 0.52
CA LEU A 215 3.43 -15.96 1.86
C LEU A 215 2.37 -15.63 2.91
N VAL A 216 1.84 -14.39 2.88
CA VAL A 216 0.77 -13.98 3.80
C VAL A 216 -0.50 -14.76 3.50
N GLN A 217 -0.87 -14.92 2.22
CA GLN A 217 -2.02 -15.73 1.84
C GLN A 217 -1.89 -17.17 2.35
N TYR A 218 -0.72 -17.80 2.21
CA TYR A 218 -0.47 -19.12 2.79
C TYR A 218 -0.69 -19.16 4.30
N CYS A 219 -0.17 -18.18 5.02
CA CYS A 219 -0.34 -18.11 6.48
C CYS A 219 -1.81 -17.92 6.89
N LEU A 220 -2.54 -17.03 6.21
CA LEU A 220 -3.91 -16.70 6.59
C LEU A 220 -4.92 -17.73 6.08
N ASP A 221 -4.84 -18.16 4.81
CA ASP A 221 -5.85 -19.01 4.18
C ASP A 221 -5.58 -20.50 4.44
N ILE A 222 -4.31 -20.93 4.50
CA ILE A 222 -3.95 -22.36 4.66
C ILE A 222 -3.64 -22.68 6.10
N LYS A 223 -2.79 -21.90 6.77
CA LYS A 223 -2.47 -22.12 8.20
C LYS A 223 -3.54 -21.55 9.13
N GLN A 224 -4.56 -20.86 8.60
CA GLN A 224 -5.67 -20.28 9.35
C GLN A 224 -5.22 -19.34 10.49
N MET A 225 -4.13 -18.60 10.25
CA MET A 225 -3.66 -17.60 11.20
C MET A 225 -4.46 -16.30 11.03
N THR A 226 -4.67 -15.57 12.13
CA THR A 226 -5.01 -14.15 12.02
C THR A 226 -3.76 -13.33 11.65
N TYR A 227 -3.93 -12.16 11.08
CA TYR A 227 -2.76 -11.30 10.79
C TYR A 227 -2.05 -10.88 12.08
N GLN A 228 -2.78 -10.67 13.17
CA GLN A 228 -2.17 -10.38 14.47
C GLN A 228 -1.30 -11.53 14.99
N GLN A 229 -1.72 -12.78 14.78
CA GLN A 229 -0.90 -13.96 15.07
C GLN A 229 0.34 -14.00 14.18
N LEU A 230 0.18 -13.75 12.87
CA LEU A 230 1.29 -13.69 11.93
C LEU A 230 2.33 -12.63 12.32
N LEU A 231 1.92 -11.44 12.76
CA LEU A 231 2.86 -10.41 13.22
C LEU A 231 3.67 -10.83 14.44
N SER A 232 3.06 -11.59 15.37
CA SER A 232 3.71 -12.08 16.58
C SER A 232 4.52 -13.36 16.37
N ASP A 233 4.32 -14.08 15.25
CA ASP A 233 5.07 -15.27 14.89
C ASP A 233 6.55 -14.94 14.66
N THR A 234 7.45 -15.79 15.14
CA THR A 234 8.90 -15.64 14.97
C THR A 234 9.43 -16.31 13.71
N ALA A 235 8.59 -17.04 12.97
CA ALA A 235 9.01 -17.66 11.71
C ALA A 235 9.51 -16.59 10.72
N ASN A 236 10.68 -16.83 10.14
CA ASN A 236 11.23 -15.95 9.13
C ASN A 236 10.65 -16.26 7.74
N GLU A 237 10.84 -15.34 6.80
CA GLU A 237 10.35 -15.44 5.44
C GLU A 237 10.75 -16.76 4.75
N GLN A 238 12.01 -17.17 4.92
CA GLN A 238 12.54 -18.38 4.25
C GLN A 238 11.88 -19.66 4.78
N CYS A 239 11.63 -19.77 6.07
CA CYS A 239 10.94 -20.92 6.65
C CYS A 239 9.51 -21.01 6.13
N VAL A 240 8.76 -19.89 6.15
CA VAL A 240 7.38 -19.86 5.63
C VAL A 240 7.33 -20.16 4.14
N ARG A 241 8.28 -19.67 3.36
CA ARG A 241 8.42 -19.96 1.93
C ARG A 241 8.62 -21.47 1.68
N GLN A 242 9.48 -22.12 2.44
CA GLN A 242 9.69 -23.57 2.30
C GLN A 242 8.45 -24.36 2.65
N GLU A 243 7.75 -24.00 3.72
CA GLU A 243 6.46 -24.61 4.10
C GLU A 243 5.41 -24.44 2.99
N MET A 244 5.29 -23.24 2.42
CA MET A 244 4.37 -22.94 1.33
C MET A 244 4.68 -23.74 0.07
N ILE A 245 5.97 -23.86 -0.32
CA ILE A 245 6.39 -24.65 -1.48
C ILE A 245 6.09 -26.14 -1.26
N ASN A 246 6.38 -26.68 -0.09
CA ASN A 246 6.06 -28.07 0.22
C ASN A 246 4.53 -28.33 0.16
N TRP A 247 3.74 -27.40 0.67
CA TRP A 247 2.28 -27.47 0.57
C TRP A 247 1.83 -27.39 -0.90
N TYR A 248 2.39 -26.48 -1.68
CA TYR A 248 2.05 -26.30 -3.10
C TYR A 248 2.34 -27.57 -3.92
N GLU A 249 3.51 -28.19 -3.78
CA GLU A 249 3.88 -29.40 -4.50
C GLU A 249 2.92 -30.57 -4.21
N ASN A 250 2.51 -30.72 -2.95
CA ASN A 250 1.55 -31.74 -2.57
C ASN A 250 0.17 -31.49 -3.20
N ASN A 251 -0.29 -30.23 -3.23
CA ASN A 251 -1.60 -29.89 -3.74
C ASN A 251 -1.67 -29.80 -5.28
N LYS A 252 -0.56 -29.49 -5.93
CA LYS A 252 -0.47 -29.46 -7.41
C LYS A 252 -0.62 -30.89 -7.99
N SER A 253 -0.02 -31.89 -7.37
CA SER A 253 -0.10 -33.27 -7.83
C SER A 253 -1.52 -33.84 -7.76
N GLU A 254 -2.31 -33.48 -6.76
CA GLU A 254 -3.71 -33.90 -6.62
C GLU A 254 -4.59 -33.33 -7.76
N ARG A 255 -4.39 -32.06 -8.16
CA ARG A 255 -5.17 -31.45 -9.25
C ARG A 255 -4.88 -32.06 -10.63
N THR A 256 -3.66 -32.48 -10.87
CA THR A 256 -3.28 -33.10 -12.16
C THR A 256 -3.98 -34.46 -12.35
N THR A 257 -4.33 -35.15 -11.29
CA THR A 257 -5.07 -36.43 -11.33
C THR A 257 -6.55 -36.28 -11.68
N TRP A 258 -7.19 -35.13 -11.41
CA TRP A 258 -8.60 -34.90 -11.71
C TRP A 258 -8.89 -34.51 -13.17
N TYR A 259 -7.89 -34.08 -13.93
CA TYR A 259 -8.04 -33.75 -15.37
C TYR A 259 -7.92 -34.95 -16.31
N TRP A 260 -7.61 -36.16 -15.77
CA TRP A 260 -7.45 -37.38 -16.56
C TRP A 260 -8.46 -38.48 -16.18
N GLN A 261 -9.49 -38.16 -15.40
CA GLN A 261 -10.68 -38.99 -15.14
C GLN A 261 -11.92 -38.37 -15.79
#